data_216f4963bb077d84775aad7c09d15fa6
#
_entry.id   216f4963bb077d84775aad7c09d15fa6
#
_cell.length_a   1.000
_cell.length_b   1.000
_cell.length_c   1.000
_cell.angle_alpha   90.00
_cell.angle_beta   90.00
_cell.angle_gamma   90.00
#
_symmetry.space_group_name_H-M   'P 1'
#
loop_
_entity.id
_entity.type
_entity.pdbx_description
1 polymer ?
#
loop_
_entity_poly.entity_id
_entity_poly.type
_entity_poly.pdbx_seq_one_letter_code
_entity_poly.pdbx_strand_id
1 'polypeptide(L)'
;MSSGRDIKREVFALLESPDWDQGQKKLFDLPLQKVVGPLFSSLCNSNPLVKWRGVTAFGLVVPRMADAAMEKARIVMRRFIWSLNDESGGIGWGAPEAMGEIMANHEKLAGEYHSILCFYIHETESGEDTFLEHALLRRGAVWGIARLAQARPEMAAMATEDLIKVLKDEDATLRGLACLALGRIRAGEARSEMEKLVQDSSLMELFGDGKITKTTVSDLAREAVAALG
;
A
#
# COMPACT_ATOMS: atom_id res chain seq x y z
N MET A 1 -12.58 30.65 8.76
CA MET A 1 -12.32 29.18 8.71
C MET A 1 -12.68 28.68 7.33
N SER A 2 -11.74 28.02 6.61
CA SER A 2 -12.02 27.44 5.29
C SER A 2 -13.13 26.40 5.40
N SER A 3 -14.09 26.42 4.47
CA SER A 3 -15.17 25.44 4.41
C SER A 3 -14.61 24.06 4.08
N GLY A 4 -15.31 22.98 4.39
CA GLY A 4 -14.88 21.61 4.01
C GLY A 4 -14.74 21.45 2.49
N ARG A 5 -15.53 22.19 1.70
CA ARG A 5 -15.46 22.22 0.24
C ARG A 5 -14.17 22.91 -0.25
N ASP A 6 -13.75 23.99 0.41
CA ASP A 6 -12.51 24.69 0.06
C ASP A 6 -11.29 23.81 0.33
N ILE A 7 -11.26 23.12 1.49
CA ILE A 7 -10.17 22.18 1.83
C ILE A 7 -10.11 21.03 0.82
N LYS A 8 -11.26 20.45 0.43
CA LYS A 8 -11.28 19.39 -0.59
C LYS A 8 -10.66 19.90 -1.90
N ARG A 9 -11.06 21.06 -2.36
CA ARG A 9 -10.52 21.65 -3.59
C ARG A 9 -9.01 21.89 -3.50
N GLU A 10 -8.53 22.39 -2.35
CA GLU A 10 -7.11 22.64 -2.11
C GLU A 10 -6.30 21.35 -2.07
N VAL A 11 -6.75 20.31 -1.35
CA VAL A 11 -6.09 19.01 -1.32
C VAL A 11 -5.96 18.43 -2.73
N PHE A 12 -7.05 18.46 -3.54
CA PHE A 12 -6.97 17.95 -4.91
C PHE A 12 -6.01 18.75 -5.78
N ALA A 13 -5.98 20.09 -5.65
CA ALA A 13 -5.02 20.93 -6.36
C ALA A 13 -3.57 20.58 -5.98
N LEU A 14 -3.30 20.23 -4.72
CA LEU A 14 -1.97 19.78 -4.29
C LEU A 14 -1.62 18.40 -4.86
N LEU A 15 -2.57 17.43 -4.87
CA LEU A 15 -2.36 16.10 -5.44
C LEU A 15 -2.16 16.14 -6.96
N GLU A 16 -2.74 17.10 -7.66
CA GLU A 16 -2.62 17.31 -9.11
C GLU A 16 -1.40 18.18 -9.49
N SER A 17 -0.75 18.80 -8.51
CA SER A 17 0.36 19.74 -8.74
C SER A 17 1.49 19.10 -9.55
N PRO A 18 2.04 19.80 -10.56
CA PRO A 18 3.28 19.37 -11.24
C PRO A 18 4.46 19.26 -10.27
N ASP A 19 4.55 20.16 -9.29
CA ASP A 19 5.52 20.14 -8.21
C ASP A 19 4.91 19.42 -7.00
N TRP A 20 4.98 18.08 -7.04
CA TRP A 20 4.46 17.23 -5.98
C TRP A 20 5.25 17.36 -4.67
N ASP A 21 6.55 17.60 -4.74
CA ASP A 21 7.39 17.76 -3.55
C ASP A 21 6.98 18.98 -2.73
N GLN A 22 6.64 20.07 -3.41
CA GLN A 22 6.07 21.25 -2.76
C GLN A 22 4.63 20.97 -2.30
N GLY A 23 3.85 20.22 -3.08
CA GLY A 23 2.49 19.83 -2.74
C GLY A 23 2.42 19.08 -1.42
N GLN A 24 3.33 18.12 -1.20
CA GLN A 24 3.45 17.37 0.06
C GLN A 24 3.67 18.29 1.26
N LYS A 25 4.56 19.28 1.14
CA LYS A 25 4.86 20.23 2.22
C LYS A 25 3.64 21.07 2.57
N LYS A 26 2.92 21.56 1.56
CA LYS A 26 1.72 22.39 1.74
C LYS A 26 0.54 21.63 2.35
N LEU A 27 0.48 20.30 2.27
CA LEU A 27 -0.54 19.53 2.98
C LEU A 27 -0.52 19.78 4.50
N PHE A 28 0.65 20.11 5.05
CA PHE A 28 0.81 20.36 6.48
C PHE A 28 0.36 21.76 6.94
N ASP A 29 0.13 22.67 5.99
CA ASP A 29 -0.45 23.99 6.28
C ASP A 29 -1.97 23.89 6.52
N LEU A 30 -2.57 22.73 6.16
CA LEU A 30 -3.99 22.46 6.30
C LEU A 30 -4.30 21.76 7.64
N PRO A 31 -5.52 21.93 8.19
CA PRO A 31 -5.95 21.16 9.36
C PRO A 31 -6.00 19.66 9.04
N LEU A 32 -5.03 18.86 9.51
CA LEU A 32 -4.82 17.46 9.12
C LEU A 32 -6.08 16.60 9.19
N GLN A 33 -6.91 16.78 10.23
CA GLN A 33 -8.18 16.05 10.38
C GLN A 33 -9.17 16.32 9.22
N LYS A 34 -9.15 17.53 8.67
CA LYS A 34 -10.01 17.91 7.55
C LYS A 34 -9.46 17.44 6.20
N VAL A 35 -8.16 17.15 6.12
CA VAL A 35 -7.49 16.59 4.93
C VAL A 35 -7.87 15.11 4.72
N VAL A 36 -8.10 14.35 5.77
CA VAL A 36 -8.39 12.90 5.72
C VAL A 36 -9.57 12.57 4.80
N GLY A 37 -10.69 13.30 4.90
CA GLY A 37 -11.87 13.05 4.05
C GLY A 37 -11.59 13.22 2.55
N PRO A 38 -10.99 14.34 2.11
CA PRO A 38 -10.49 14.52 0.74
C PRO A 38 -9.52 13.43 0.27
N LEU A 39 -8.60 12.97 1.13
CA LEU A 39 -7.67 11.88 0.80
C LEU A 39 -8.41 10.55 0.55
N PHE A 40 -9.41 10.20 1.35
CA PHE A 40 -10.27 9.04 1.04
C PHE A 40 -10.94 9.19 -0.34
N SER A 41 -11.41 10.39 -0.68
CA SER A 41 -11.99 10.64 -2.02
C SER A 41 -10.97 10.48 -3.15
N SER A 42 -9.68 10.77 -2.91
CA SER A 42 -8.63 10.64 -3.92
C SER A 42 -8.29 9.19 -4.26
N LEU A 43 -8.50 8.25 -3.34
CA LEU A 43 -8.24 6.83 -3.59
C LEU A 43 -9.13 6.24 -4.70
N CYS A 44 -10.31 6.84 -4.93
CA CYS A 44 -11.23 6.46 -6.00
C CYS A 44 -11.09 7.34 -7.26
N ASN A 45 -10.01 8.13 -7.38
CA ASN A 45 -9.80 9.00 -8.52
C ASN A 45 -9.45 8.20 -9.78
N SER A 46 -10.03 8.59 -10.92
CA SER A 46 -9.74 7.98 -12.22
C SER A 46 -8.33 8.25 -12.74
N ASN A 47 -7.69 9.33 -12.26
CA ASN A 47 -6.28 9.58 -12.54
C ASN A 47 -5.40 8.76 -11.58
N PRO A 48 -4.65 7.75 -12.08
CA PRO A 48 -3.83 6.90 -11.24
C PRO A 48 -2.80 7.67 -10.41
N LEU A 49 -2.23 8.74 -10.96
CA LEU A 49 -1.24 9.56 -10.25
C LEU A 49 -1.85 10.27 -9.04
N VAL A 50 -3.07 10.79 -9.16
CA VAL A 50 -3.81 11.42 -8.05
C VAL A 50 -4.13 10.39 -6.97
N LYS A 51 -4.58 9.17 -7.37
CA LYS A 51 -4.79 8.06 -6.43
C LYS A 51 -3.51 7.76 -5.64
N TRP A 52 -2.40 7.55 -6.32
CA TRP A 52 -1.14 7.17 -5.69
C TRP A 52 -0.54 8.28 -4.81
N ARG A 53 -0.67 9.53 -5.23
CA ARG A 53 -0.29 10.67 -4.39
C ARG A 53 -1.18 10.78 -3.14
N GLY A 54 -2.45 10.40 -3.25
CA GLY A 54 -3.35 10.24 -2.10
C GLY A 54 -2.86 9.19 -1.12
N VAL A 55 -2.40 8.03 -1.61
CA VAL A 55 -1.75 6.98 -0.81
C VAL A 55 -0.53 7.55 -0.08
N THR A 56 0.39 8.19 -0.80
CA THR A 56 1.58 8.85 -0.20
C THR A 56 1.17 9.89 0.85
N ALA A 57 0.16 10.72 0.54
CA ALA A 57 -0.32 11.75 1.46
C ALA A 57 -0.89 11.16 2.77
N PHE A 58 -1.55 9.99 2.71
CA PHE A 58 -1.96 9.28 3.93
C PHE A 58 -0.75 8.89 4.78
N GLY A 59 0.34 8.41 4.17
CA GLY A 59 1.59 8.08 4.85
C GLY A 59 2.31 9.28 5.46
N LEU A 60 1.97 10.49 5.04
CA LEU A 60 2.52 11.74 5.60
C LEU A 60 1.62 12.32 6.71
N VAL A 61 0.31 12.33 6.46
CA VAL A 61 -0.69 13.01 7.31
C VAL A 61 -1.00 12.18 8.55
N VAL A 62 -1.27 10.88 8.40
CA VAL A 62 -1.72 10.02 9.50
C VAL A 62 -0.64 9.81 10.57
N PRO A 63 0.64 9.58 10.24
CA PRO A 63 1.72 9.57 11.22
C PRO A 63 1.78 10.84 12.08
N ARG A 64 1.72 12.01 11.47
CA ARG A 64 1.69 13.28 12.24
C ARG A 64 0.44 13.42 13.12
N MET A 65 -0.70 12.88 12.66
CA MET A 65 -1.89 12.82 13.51
C MET A 65 -1.69 11.88 14.69
N ALA A 66 -0.98 10.75 14.50
CA ALA A 66 -0.66 9.80 15.55
C ALA A 66 0.26 10.41 16.62
N ASP A 67 1.29 11.15 16.20
CA ASP A 67 2.19 11.86 17.11
C ASP A 67 1.44 12.87 18.00
N ALA A 68 0.44 13.56 17.45
CA ALA A 68 -0.36 14.54 18.18
C ALA A 68 -1.48 13.89 19.01
N ALA A 69 -2.12 12.85 18.49
CA ALA A 69 -3.24 12.15 19.14
C ALA A 69 -3.46 10.77 18.46
N MET A 70 -2.85 9.73 19.01
CA MET A 70 -2.83 8.36 18.47
C MET A 70 -4.24 7.85 18.10
N GLU A 71 -5.25 8.11 18.94
CA GLU A 71 -6.61 7.62 18.70
C GLU A 71 -7.24 8.17 17.42
N LYS A 72 -6.86 9.38 17.00
CA LYS A 72 -7.32 9.94 15.72
C LYS A 72 -6.76 9.19 14.52
N ALA A 73 -5.50 8.74 14.60
CA ALA A 73 -4.89 7.91 13.59
C ALA A 73 -5.51 6.50 13.57
N ARG A 74 -5.77 5.91 14.73
CA ARG A 74 -6.47 4.62 14.84
C ARG A 74 -7.87 4.66 14.21
N ILE A 75 -8.60 5.77 14.35
CA ILE A 75 -9.90 5.96 13.67
C ILE A 75 -9.73 5.86 12.15
N VAL A 76 -8.66 6.44 11.59
CA VAL A 76 -8.38 6.36 10.15
C VAL A 76 -8.06 4.91 9.74
N MET A 77 -7.21 4.21 10.51
CA MET A 77 -6.88 2.81 10.24
C MET A 77 -8.12 1.90 10.29
N ARG A 78 -8.96 2.05 11.34
CA ARG A 78 -10.23 1.30 11.44
C ARG A 78 -11.18 1.60 10.28
N ARG A 79 -11.20 2.82 9.76
CA ARG A 79 -12.01 3.16 8.59
C ARG A 79 -11.54 2.44 7.34
N PHE A 80 -10.22 2.26 7.12
CA PHE A 80 -9.70 1.43 6.03
C PHE A 80 -10.14 -0.02 6.17
N ILE A 81 -9.95 -0.62 7.36
CA ILE A 81 -10.35 -1.99 7.64
C ILE A 81 -11.85 -2.18 7.39
N TRP A 82 -12.67 -1.26 7.88
CA TRP A 82 -14.12 -1.31 7.68
C TRP A 82 -14.49 -1.24 6.19
N SER A 83 -13.82 -0.37 5.39
CA SER A 83 -14.09 -0.26 3.95
C SER A 83 -13.67 -1.50 3.14
N LEU A 84 -12.76 -2.32 3.68
CA LEU A 84 -12.32 -3.57 3.04
C LEU A 84 -13.25 -4.75 3.39
N ASN A 85 -13.95 -4.66 4.52
CA ASN A 85 -14.86 -5.69 5.01
C ASN A 85 -16.34 -5.37 4.70
N ASP A 86 -16.62 -4.26 3.98
CA ASP A 86 -17.98 -3.83 3.68
C ASP A 86 -18.50 -4.54 2.42
N GLU A 87 -19.42 -5.50 2.61
CA GLU A 87 -20.10 -6.23 1.53
C GLU A 87 -21.05 -5.36 0.71
N SER A 88 -21.40 -4.14 1.17
CA SER A 88 -22.39 -3.27 0.53
C SER A 88 -21.86 -2.51 -0.70
N GLY A 89 -20.64 -2.82 -1.18
CA GLY A 89 -20.02 -2.18 -2.34
C GLY A 89 -19.28 -0.89 -1.99
N GLY A 90 -19.05 -0.63 -0.72
CA GLY A 90 -18.09 0.35 -0.22
C GLY A 90 -16.70 -0.05 -0.65
N ILE A 91 -16.21 0.57 -1.71
CA ILE A 91 -15.02 0.11 -2.41
C ILE A 91 -13.78 0.50 -1.61
N GLY A 92 -13.07 -0.48 -1.07
CA GLY A 92 -11.79 -0.32 -0.37
C GLY A 92 -10.60 0.03 -1.28
N TRP A 93 -10.85 0.67 -2.46
CA TRP A 93 -9.79 1.04 -3.40
C TRP A 93 -8.72 1.88 -2.73
N GLY A 94 -7.47 1.44 -2.85
CA GLY A 94 -6.32 2.14 -2.29
C GLY A 94 -6.19 2.04 -0.77
N ALA A 95 -7.11 1.35 -0.08
CA ALA A 95 -7.06 1.18 1.37
C ALA A 95 -5.85 0.34 1.82
N PRO A 96 -5.56 -0.84 1.24
CA PRO A 96 -4.40 -1.62 1.64
C PRO A 96 -3.09 -0.89 1.37
N GLU A 97 -3.00 -0.19 0.23
CA GLU A 97 -1.83 0.61 -0.13
C GLU A 97 -1.60 1.75 0.88
N ALA A 98 -2.67 2.47 1.25
CA ALA A 98 -2.60 3.53 2.24
C ALA A 98 -2.22 3.00 3.64
N MET A 99 -2.75 1.84 4.04
CA MET A 99 -2.36 1.18 5.29
C MET A 99 -0.86 0.84 5.28
N GLY A 100 -0.36 0.24 4.21
CA GLY A 100 1.07 -0.07 4.05
C GLY A 100 1.95 1.18 4.14
N GLU A 101 1.56 2.26 3.46
CA GLU A 101 2.29 3.53 3.46
C GLU A 101 2.29 4.19 4.86
N ILE A 102 1.15 4.20 5.57
CA ILE A 102 1.07 4.72 6.95
C ILE A 102 1.97 3.93 7.88
N MET A 103 1.91 2.60 7.83
CA MET A 103 2.69 1.71 8.69
C MET A 103 4.18 1.79 8.41
N ALA A 104 4.58 1.99 7.16
CA ALA A 104 5.98 2.24 6.82
C ALA A 104 6.52 3.51 7.49
N ASN A 105 5.68 4.52 7.68
CA ASN A 105 6.04 5.82 8.23
C ASN A 105 5.76 5.99 9.74
N HIS A 106 5.14 4.99 10.42
CA HIS A 106 4.84 5.10 11.85
C HIS A 106 4.87 3.73 12.57
N GLU A 107 5.87 3.55 13.43
CA GLU A 107 6.17 2.28 14.10
C GLU A 107 5.03 1.72 14.95
N LYS A 108 4.42 2.55 15.81
CA LYS A 108 3.34 2.09 16.70
C LYS A 108 2.10 1.64 15.91
N LEU A 109 1.76 2.36 14.81
CA LEU A 109 0.67 1.94 13.93
C LEU A 109 1.04 0.65 13.18
N ALA A 110 2.30 0.49 12.78
CA ALA A 110 2.76 -0.77 12.21
C ALA A 110 2.62 -1.93 13.21
N GLY A 111 3.05 -1.74 14.46
CA GLY A 111 2.89 -2.73 15.52
C GLY A 111 1.44 -3.16 15.77
N GLU A 112 0.47 -2.23 15.62
CA GLU A 112 -0.94 -2.51 15.85
C GLU A 112 -1.67 -3.14 14.65
N TYR A 113 -1.23 -2.88 13.40
CA TYR A 113 -2.04 -3.18 12.20
C TYR A 113 -1.34 -4.01 11.13
N HIS A 114 -0.03 -4.30 11.24
CA HIS A 114 0.69 -5.05 10.20
C HIS A 114 0.11 -6.44 9.96
N SER A 115 -0.29 -7.15 11.03
CA SER A 115 -0.89 -8.48 10.91
C SER A 115 -2.18 -8.46 10.09
N ILE A 116 -3.02 -7.44 10.26
CA ILE A 116 -4.26 -7.29 9.50
C ILE A 116 -3.94 -7.15 8.00
N LEU A 117 -2.95 -6.32 7.65
CA LEU A 117 -2.55 -6.18 6.24
C LEU A 117 -2.03 -7.49 5.66
N CYS A 118 -1.22 -8.24 6.42
CA CYS A 118 -0.69 -9.53 5.99
C CYS A 118 -1.81 -10.57 5.80
N PHE A 119 -2.81 -10.59 6.68
CA PHE A 119 -3.93 -11.52 6.58
C PHE A 119 -4.83 -11.27 5.36
N TYR A 120 -4.81 -10.11 4.74
CA TYR A 120 -5.56 -9.86 3.50
C TYR A 120 -5.10 -10.70 2.30
N ILE A 121 -3.94 -11.35 2.37
CA ILE A 121 -3.45 -12.30 1.35
C ILE A 121 -3.36 -13.74 1.88
N HIS A 122 -3.81 -13.98 3.11
CA HIS A 122 -3.83 -15.31 3.75
C HIS A 122 -5.17 -15.99 3.48
N GLU A 123 -5.16 -17.00 2.63
CA GLU A 123 -6.32 -17.82 2.31
C GLU A 123 -6.37 -19.04 3.21
N THR A 124 -7.48 -19.22 3.92
CA THR A 124 -7.71 -20.40 4.77
C THR A 124 -8.62 -21.41 4.08
N GLU A 125 -8.47 -22.70 4.43
CA GLU A 125 -9.33 -23.75 3.88
C GLU A 125 -10.80 -23.61 4.32
N SER A 126 -11.06 -22.92 5.43
CA SER A 126 -12.41 -22.73 5.97
C SER A 126 -13.22 -21.67 5.22
N GLY A 127 -12.58 -20.78 4.47
CA GLY A 127 -13.24 -19.63 3.82
C GLY A 127 -13.77 -18.56 4.80
N GLU A 128 -13.52 -18.75 6.11
CA GLU A 128 -13.85 -17.76 7.15
C GLU A 128 -12.61 -16.90 7.44
N ASP A 129 -12.16 -16.15 6.43
CA ASP A 129 -10.97 -15.34 6.52
C ASP A 129 -11.22 -13.91 6.00
N THR A 130 -10.20 -13.09 6.12
CA THR A 130 -10.19 -11.72 5.61
C THR A 130 -9.55 -11.63 4.23
N PHE A 131 -9.36 -12.75 3.54
CA PHE A 131 -8.73 -12.82 2.23
C PHE A 131 -9.43 -11.94 1.20
N LEU A 132 -8.68 -11.13 0.49
CA LEU A 132 -9.22 -10.24 -0.53
C LEU A 132 -9.35 -10.99 -1.87
N GLU A 133 -10.55 -11.51 -2.16
CA GLU A 133 -10.85 -12.20 -3.42
C GLU A 133 -10.69 -11.28 -4.64
N HIS A 134 -11.00 -10.00 -4.49
CA HIS A 134 -10.93 -9.04 -5.58
C HIS A 134 -9.47 -8.73 -5.96
N ALA A 135 -9.06 -9.10 -7.18
CA ALA A 135 -7.68 -9.00 -7.64
C ALA A 135 -7.03 -7.61 -7.44
N LEU A 136 -7.76 -6.51 -7.70
CA LEU A 136 -7.21 -5.16 -7.52
C LEU A 136 -6.95 -4.82 -6.05
N LEU A 137 -7.79 -5.30 -5.12
CA LEU A 137 -7.57 -5.11 -3.68
C LEU A 137 -6.40 -5.97 -3.21
N ARG A 138 -6.30 -7.21 -3.71
CA ARG A 138 -5.18 -8.10 -3.40
C ARG A 138 -3.85 -7.54 -3.93
N ARG A 139 -3.82 -6.95 -5.15
CA ARG A 139 -2.63 -6.18 -5.62
C ARG A 139 -2.26 -5.06 -4.64
N GLY A 140 -3.25 -4.34 -4.13
CA GLY A 140 -3.05 -3.28 -3.13
C GLY A 140 -2.46 -3.82 -1.83
N ALA A 141 -2.93 -4.98 -1.34
CA ALA A 141 -2.41 -5.62 -0.14
C ALA A 141 -0.94 -6.05 -0.32
N VAL A 142 -0.61 -6.72 -1.44
CA VAL A 142 0.79 -7.12 -1.73
C VAL A 142 1.70 -5.91 -1.90
N TRP A 143 1.24 -4.84 -2.57
CA TRP A 143 2.00 -3.58 -2.65
C TRP A 143 2.20 -2.96 -1.25
N GLY A 144 1.15 -2.94 -0.42
CA GLY A 144 1.22 -2.44 0.95
C GLY A 144 2.20 -3.21 1.82
N ILE A 145 2.23 -4.55 1.69
CA ILE A 145 3.21 -5.42 2.35
C ILE A 145 4.62 -5.13 1.84
N ALA A 146 4.80 -4.97 0.52
CA ALA A 146 6.10 -4.61 -0.05
C ALA A 146 6.58 -3.23 0.44
N ARG A 147 5.67 -2.28 0.62
CA ARG A 147 6.00 -0.97 1.19
C ARG A 147 6.35 -1.04 2.68
N LEU A 148 5.61 -1.84 3.44
CA LEU A 148 5.93 -2.14 4.84
C LEU A 148 7.30 -2.81 4.94
N ALA A 149 7.60 -3.81 4.12
CA ALA A 149 8.87 -4.53 4.09
C ALA A 149 10.07 -3.62 3.83
N GLN A 150 9.90 -2.56 3.04
CA GLN A 150 10.95 -1.58 2.80
C GLN A 150 11.40 -0.85 4.07
N ALA A 151 10.49 -0.61 5.00
CA ALA A 151 10.75 0.13 6.23
C ALA A 151 10.90 -0.79 7.45
N ARG A 152 10.19 -1.93 7.45
CA ARG A 152 10.05 -2.85 8.60
C ARG A 152 9.98 -4.29 8.11
N PRO A 153 11.08 -4.85 7.57
CA PRO A 153 11.08 -6.19 6.99
C PRO A 153 10.65 -7.27 7.99
N GLU A 154 10.99 -7.11 9.26
CA GLU A 154 10.64 -8.05 10.33
C GLU A 154 9.12 -8.18 10.56
N MET A 155 8.36 -7.10 10.38
CA MET A 155 6.90 -7.12 10.49
C MET A 155 6.24 -7.72 9.24
N ALA A 156 6.81 -7.43 8.05
CA ALA A 156 6.31 -7.97 6.80
C ALA A 156 6.62 -9.45 6.62
N ALA A 157 7.64 -9.98 7.31
CA ALA A 157 8.04 -11.39 7.25
C ALA A 157 6.92 -12.36 7.64
N MET A 158 5.93 -11.92 8.41
CA MET A 158 4.72 -12.70 8.70
C MET A 158 4.00 -13.19 7.43
N ALA A 159 4.07 -12.43 6.33
CA ALA A 159 3.42 -12.76 5.06
C ALA A 159 4.26 -13.65 4.13
N THR A 160 5.45 -14.10 4.54
CA THR A 160 6.41 -14.79 3.64
C THR A 160 5.79 -16.01 2.95
N GLU A 161 5.13 -16.90 3.69
CA GLU A 161 4.53 -18.13 3.12
C GLU A 161 3.45 -17.80 2.08
N ASP A 162 2.60 -16.82 2.37
CA ASP A 162 1.53 -16.41 1.46
C ASP A 162 2.09 -15.67 0.23
N LEU A 163 3.11 -14.84 0.40
CA LEU A 163 3.83 -14.22 -0.71
C LEU A 163 4.47 -15.26 -1.64
N ILE A 164 5.00 -16.38 -1.10
CA ILE A 164 5.52 -17.49 -1.91
C ILE A 164 4.40 -18.14 -2.74
N LYS A 165 3.18 -18.26 -2.21
CA LYS A 165 2.02 -18.72 -2.98
C LYS A 165 1.68 -17.72 -4.09
N VAL A 166 1.71 -16.41 -3.79
CA VAL A 166 1.44 -15.32 -4.75
C VAL A 166 2.44 -15.29 -5.91
N LEU A 167 3.67 -15.80 -5.76
CA LEU A 167 4.62 -15.95 -6.88
C LEU A 167 4.08 -16.83 -8.03
N LYS A 168 3.06 -17.65 -7.76
CA LYS A 168 2.44 -18.56 -8.72
C LYS A 168 1.10 -18.06 -9.26
N ASP A 169 0.68 -16.86 -8.86
CA ASP A 169 -0.60 -16.28 -9.29
C ASP A 169 -0.60 -16.02 -10.81
N GLU A 170 -1.78 -16.12 -11.43
CA GLU A 170 -1.95 -15.82 -12.87
C GLU A 170 -1.70 -14.33 -13.18
N ASP A 171 -1.93 -13.47 -12.20
CA ASP A 171 -1.74 -12.03 -12.29
C ASP A 171 -0.25 -11.64 -12.21
N ALA A 172 0.30 -11.17 -13.33
CA ALA A 172 1.70 -10.73 -13.40
C ALA A 172 2.04 -9.63 -12.40
N THR A 173 1.09 -8.71 -12.10
CA THR A 173 1.31 -7.65 -11.12
C THR A 173 1.49 -8.25 -9.71
N LEU A 174 0.69 -9.25 -9.36
CA LEU A 174 0.83 -9.94 -8.07
C LEU A 174 2.18 -10.66 -7.98
N ARG A 175 2.58 -11.41 -9.01
CA ARG A 175 3.89 -12.07 -9.03
C ARG A 175 5.06 -11.11 -8.85
N GLY A 176 5.04 -9.99 -9.61
CA GLY A 176 6.10 -8.98 -9.50
C GLY A 176 6.14 -8.29 -8.15
N LEU A 177 4.98 -7.92 -7.59
CA LEU A 177 4.90 -7.33 -6.25
C LEU A 177 5.33 -8.31 -5.15
N ALA A 178 5.04 -9.60 -5.29
CA ALA A 178 5.51 -10.64 -4.37
C ALA A 178 7.04 -10.76 -4.43
N CYS A 179 7.67 -10.75 -5.63
CA CYS A 179 9.13 -10.70 -5.75
C CYS A 179 9.70 -9.48 -5.01
N LEU A 180 9.12 -8.29 -5.23
CA LEU A 180 9.54 -7.06 -4.57
C LEU A 180 9.46 -7.16 -3.03
N ALA A 181 8.36 -7.70 -2.51
CA ALA A 181 8.16 -7.87 -1.08
C ALA A 181 9.17 -8.86 -0.49
N LEU A 182 9.27 -10.06 -1.09
CA LEU A 182 10.18 -11.12 -0.64
C LEU A 182 11.65 -10.71 -0.69
N GLY A 183 12.06 -9.96 -1.73
CA GLY A 183 13.40 -9.39 -1.81
C GLY A 183 13.71 -8.40 -0.68
N ARG A 184 12.74 -7.55 -0.32
CA ARG A 184 12.86 -6.59 0.78
C ARG A 184 12.86 -7.26 2.15
N ILE A 185 12.10 -8.33 2.33
CA ILE A 185 12.11 -9.18 3.54
C ILE A 185 13.42 -9.96 3.65
N ARG A 186 14.11 -10.20 2.52
CA ARG A 186 15.25 -11.11 2.37
C ARG A 186 14.88 -12.55 2.69
N ALA A 187 13.74 -13.00 2.19
CA ALA A 187 13.21 -14.35 2.38
C ALA A 187 14.00 -15.38 1.56
N GLY A 188 15.07 -15.92 2.13
CA GLY A 188 15.96 -16.88 1.46
C GLY A 188 15.23 -18.15 0.98
N GLU A 189 14.21 -18.59 1.70
CA GLU A 189 13.35 -19.73 1.38
C GLU A 189 12.55 -19.54 0.07
N ALA A 190 12.32 -18.30 -0.34
CA ALA A 190 11.62 -17.98 -1.58
C ALA A 190 12.53 -18.00 -2.83
N ARG A 191 13.85 -18.12 -2.67
CA ARG A 191 14.85 -18.01 -3.75
C ARG A 191 14.47 -18.86 -4.95
N SER A 192 14.23 -20.16 -4.77
CA SER A 192 13.99 -21.08 -5.87
C SER A 192 12.72 -20.76 -6.67
N GLU A 193 11.68 -20.24 -6.03
CA GLU A 193 10.45 -19.80 -6.70
C GLU A 193 10.66 -18.48 -7.45
N MET A 194 11.39 -17.53 -6.88
CA MET A 194 11.73 -16.27 -7.56
C MET A 194 12.65 -16.48 -8.76
N GLU A 195 13.60 -17.43 -8.70
CA GLU A 195 14.48 -17.79 -9.81
C GLU A 195 13.70 -18.30 -11.04
N LYS A 196 12.55 -18.94 -10.87
CA LYS A 196 11.66 -19.34 -11.98
C LYS A 196 11.07 -18.14 -12.73
N LEU A 197 10.96 -16.99 -12.05
CA LEU A 197 10.38 -15.77 -12.61
C LEU A 197 11.40 -14.83 -13.29
N VAL A 198 12.71 -15.12 -13.24
CA VAL A 198 13.74 -14.28 -13.86
C VAL A 198 13.67 -14.21 -15.40
N GLN A 199 12.81 -15.01 -16.01
CA GLN A 199 12.50 -14.99 -17.45
C GLN A 199 11.06 -14.53 -17.73
N ASP A 200 10.27 -14.18 -16.73
CA ASP A 200 8.89 -13.72 -16.91
C ASP A 200 8.87 -12.27 -17.44
N SER A 201 8.71 -12.12 -18.74
CA SER A 201 8.70 -10.82 -19.43
C SER A 201 7.36 -10.07 -19.34
N SER A 202 6.42 -10.53 -18.52
CA SER A 202 5.12 -9.89 -18.35
C SER A 202 5.30 -8.46 -17.82
N LEU A 203 4.67 -7.49 -18.50
CA LEU A 203 4.73 -6.08 -18.17
C LEU A 203 3.77 -5.76 -17.01
N MET A 204 4.20 -4.87 -16.13
CA MET A 204 3.39 -4.32 -15.08
C MET A 204 3.72 -2.85 -14.82
N GLU A 205 2.82 -2.16 -14.14
CA GLU A 205 3.07 -0.82 -13.62
C GLU A 205 3.39 -0.90 -12.12
N LEU A 206 4.42 -0.18 -11.72
CA LEU A 206 4.84 -0.07 -10.33
C LEU A 206 4.87 1.39 -9.92
N PHE A 207 4.19 1.73 -8.82
CA PHE A 207 4.35 3.02 -8.17
C PHE A 207 5.48 2.96 -7.14
N GLY A 208 6.42 3.88 -7.28
CA GLY A 208 7.52 4.11 -6.35
C GLY A 208 8.10 5.50 -6.58
N ASP A 209 8.67 6.11 -5.56
CA ASP A 209 9.32 7.44 -5.61
C ASP A 209 8.46 8.52 -6.28
N GLY A 210 7.16 8.51 -6.00
CA GLY A 210 6.20 9.49 -6.52
C GLY A 210 5.84 9.31 -8.00
N LYS A 211 6.25 8.22 -8.64
CA LYS A 211 6.07 7.94 -10.07
C LYS A 211 5.45 6.57 -10.31
N ILE A 212 4.73 6.45 -11.42
CA ILE A 212 4.31 5.17 -11.98
C ILE A 212 5.30 4.83 -13.09
N THR A 213 5.98 3.70 -12.96
CA THR A 213 6.96 3.20 -13.93
C THR A 213 6.53 1.87 -14.50
N LYS A 214 6.88 1.62 -15.76
CA LYS A 214 6.72 0.30 -16.36
C LYS A 214 7.94 -0.56 -16.05
N THR A 215 7.69 -1.79 -15.63
CA THR A 215 8.72 -2.78 -15.32
C THR A 215 8.23 -4.17 -15.75
N THR A 216 9.05 -5.19 -15.62
CA THR A 216 8.66 -6.58 -15.86
C THR A 216 8.75 -7.40 -14.56
N VAL A 217 8.03 -8.51 -14.51
CA VAL A 217 8.16 -9.47 -13.41
C VAL A 217 9.62 -9.93 -13.30
N SER A 218 10.29 -10.17 -14.45
CA SER A 218 11.68 -10.62 -14.49
C SER A 218 12.65 -9.61 -13.88
N ASP A 219 12.43 -8.30 -14.05
CA ASP A 219 13.29 -7.28 -13.46
C ASP A 219 13.19 -7.32 -11.92
N LEU A 220 11.96 -7.36 -11.39
CA LEU A 220 11.72 -7.46 -9.95
C LEU A 220 12.22 -8.77 -9.36
N ALA A 221 12.08 -9.89 -10.10
CA ALA A 221 12.61 -11.19 -9.67
C ALA A 221 14.15 -11.18 -9.59
N ARG A 222 14.85 -10.61 -10.59
CA ARG A 222 16.32 -10.49 -10.57
C ARG A 222 16.79 -9.60 -9.42
N GLU A 223 16.14 -8.46 -9.19
CA GLU A 223 16.46 -7.57 -8.06
C GLU A 223 16.25 -8.29 -6.73
N ALA A 224 15.15 -9.02 -6.58
CA ALA A 224 14.85 -9.76 -5.37
C ALA A 224 15.87 -10.88 -5.09
N VAL A 225 16.22 -11.68 -6.12
CA VAL A 225 17.24 -12.74 -5.99
C VAL A 225 18.60 -12.14 -5.65
N ALA A 226 18.99 -11.01 -6.27
CA ALA A 226 20.22 -10.32 -5.97
C ALA A 226 20.28 -9.78 -4.52
N ALA A 227 19.15 -9.38 -3.96
CA ALA A 227 19.06 -8.89 -2.57
C ALA A 227 19.28 -9.99 -1.51
N LEU A 228 19.20 -11.26 -1.92
CA LEU A 228 19.45 -12.42 -1.02
C LEU A 228 20.94 -12.79 -0.88
N GLY A 229 21.82 -12.21 -1.70
CA GLY A 229 23.28 -12.51 -1.67
C GLY A 229 23.65 -13.66 -2.56
#